data_ceefe55a7086a75f1cc8c86bcd5d1206
#
_entry.id   ceefe55a7086a75f1cc8c86bcd5d1206
#
_cell.length_a   1.000
_cell.length_b   1.000
_cell.length_c   1.000
_cell.angle_alpha   90.00
_cell.angle_beta   90.00
_cell.angle_gamma   90.00
#
_symmetry.space_group_name_H-M   'P 1'
#
loop_
_entity.id
_entity.type
_entity.pdbx_description
1 polymer ?
#
loop_
_entity_poly.entity_id
_entity_poly.type
_entity_poly.pdbx_seq_one_letter_code
_entity_poly.pdbx_strand_id
1 'polypeptide(L)'
;MSTAVDLEIGGMTCASCANRVERKLNKIDGVTASVNYATEKAHVDAPGVDVATLIAAVESAGYTAALPTPPVGSPADDAAPGDPELRALRQRLIISASLAVPVALLSMIPALQFTNWQWLALTLAAPVAVWGAWPFHRAAAVNARHGAATMDTLISVGVTAAFAWSLYTLFFGMAGIPGMQMTVTLFGTPGEASGEIYLEVAAAVTVFILGGRYLEARAKAQSGAALRALLELGAKDAVVLRSGTEVRVPVDTLVPGDRIVVRPGEKIASDGLVLEGASAVDASMLTGESVPVEVGPGDRVVGATLSVGGRLVIEVTRVGADTELARLGRLVEEAQTGKAAVQRLADRVSAVFVPVVFGLALLAFAGWLLSGASVELAFTAAVATLIIACPCALGLATPTALMVGTGRGAQLGILIRGPQVLEPTRRIDTIVLDKTGTVTTGRMRVVAATPIGSTAAGELLRLAAGVESGSEHPVAQAILEHAQAERVVAPSPERFVAHAGFGVEAVIDGHAVVAGRASWL
;
A
#
# COMPACT_ATOMS: atom_id res chain seq x y z
N MET A 1 -3.68 6.17 30.43
CA MET A 1 -2.78 6.15 29.28
C MET A 1 -3.26 5.01 28.40
N SER A 2 -3.85 5.29 27.25
CA SER A 2 -4.22 4.25 26.27
C SER A 2 -2.93 3.72 25.66
N THR A 3 -2.61 2.47 25.94
CA THR A 3 -1.48 1.78 25.30
C THR A 3 -2.00 1.13 24.02
N ALA A 4 -2.11 1.91 22.95
CA ALA A 4 -2.30 1.36 21.62
C ALA A 4 -0.98 0.70 21.19
N VAL A 5 -1.05 -0.55 20.76
CA VAL A 5 0.09 -1.35 20.31
C VAL A 5 -0.16 -1.81 18.89
N ASP A 6 0.81 -1.62 18.02
CA ASP A 6 0.80 -2.20 16.68
C ASP A 6 1.55 -3.54 16.69
N LEU A 7 0.98 -4.55 16.04
CA LEU A 7 1.61 -5.85 15.85
C LEU A 7 1.70 -6.16 14.35
N GLU A 8 2.85 -6.63 13.91
CA GLU A 8 3.02 -7.22 12.57
C GLU A 8 2.54 -8.67 12.60
N ILE A 9 1.59 -9.00 11.72
CA ILE A 9 0.93 -10.33 11.68
C ILE A 9 1.38 -11.08 10.43
N GLY A 10 2.17 -12.11 10.63
CA GLY A 10 2.61 -12.96 9.51
C GLY A 10 1.70 -14.17 9.27
N GLY A 11 1.65 -14.63 8.02
CA GLY A 11 0.94 -15.85 7.61
C GLY A 11 -0.54 -15.65 7.27
N MET A 12 -1.02 -14.42 7.16
CA MET A 12 -2.36 -14.14 6.66
C MET A 12 -2.40 -14.31 5.14
N THR A 13 -3.29 -15.16 4.63
CA THR A 13 -3.42 -15.43 3.19
C THR A 13 -4.68 -14.84 2.57
N CYS A 14 -5.61 -14.33 3.38
CA CYS A 14 -6.87 -13.74 2.93
C CYS A 14 -7.51 -12.89 4.02
N ALA A 15 -8.52 -12.10 3.64
CA ALA A 15 -9.26 -11.24 4.57
C ALA A 15 -9.96 -12.04 5.70
N SER A 16 -10.35 -13.30 5.45
CA SER A 16 -10.90 -14.17 6.48
C SER A 16 -9.90 -14.50 7.59
N CYS A 17 -8.60 -14.55 7.24
CA CYS A 17 -7.52 -14.71 8.20
C CYS A 17 -7.44 -13.50 9.14
N ALA A 18 -7.43 -12.29 8.57
CA ALA A 18 -7.44 -11.05 9.33
C ALA A 18 -8.66 -10.94 10.27
N ASN A 19 -9.86 -11.30 9.79
CA ASN A 19 -11.07 -11.34 10.62
C ASN A 19 -10.98 -12.34 11.79
N ARG A 20 -10.25 -13.45 11.60
CA ARG A 20 -10.03 -14.43 12.67
C ARG A 20 -9.13 -13.85 13.75
N VAL A 21 -8.00 -13.27 13.35
CA VAL A 21 -7.06 -12.62 14.28
C VAL A 21 -7.79 -11.51 15.05
N GLU A 22 -8.51 -10.64 14.35
CA GLU A 22 -9.29 -9.55 14.91
C GLU A 22 -10.31 -10.03 15.95
N ARG A 23 -11.11 -11.06 15.59
CA ARG A 23 -12.07 -11.67 16.54
C ARG A 23 -11.40 -12.34 17.73
N LYS A 24 -10.20 -12.88 17.56
CA LYS A 24 -9.47 -13.53 18.65
C LYS A 24 -8.91 -12.50 19.64
N LEU A 25 -8.38 -11.40 19.13
CA LEU A 25 -7.91 -10.27 19.93
C LEU A 25 -9.07 -9.60 20.66
N ASN A 26 -10.19 -9.33 19.98
CA ASN A 26 -11.38 -8.72 20.54
C ASN A 26 -12.16 -9.62 21.54
N LYS A 27 -11.74 -10.89 21.74
CA LYS A 27 -12.26 -11.75 22.83
C LYS A 27 -11.56 -11.56 24.16
N ILE A 28 -10.45 -10.83 24.16
CA ILE A 28 -9.74 -10.50 25.40
C ILE A 28 -10.45 -9.29 26.03
N ASP A 29 -10.80 -9.39 27.29
CA ASP A 29 -11.50 -8.32 28.00
C ASP A 29 -10.70 -7.01 27.99
N GLY A 30 -11.34 -5.91 27.60
CA GLY A 30 -10.71 -4.59 27.52
C GLY A 30 -9.85 -4.36 26.28
N VAL A 31 -9.82 -5.28 25.32
CA VAL A 31 -9.07 -5.15 24.05
C VAL A 31 -10.00 -4.76 22.92
N THR A 32 -9.61 -3.72 22.19
CA THR A 32 -10.22 -3.35 20.90
C THR A 32 -9.16 -3.42 19.82
N ALA A 33 -9.29 -4.36 18.88
CA ALA A 33 -8.32 -4.58 17.81
C ALA A 33 -8.96 -4.46 16.44
N SER A 34 -8.22 -3.88 15.51
CA SER A 34 -8.50 -3.87 14.08
C SER A 34 -7.31 -4.47 13.33
N VAL A 35 -7.56 -5.42 12.44
CA VAL A 35 -6.51 -6.12 11.68
C VAL A 35 -6.61 -5.79 10.21
N ASN A 36 -5.54 -5.24 9.67
CA ASN A 36 -5.41 -4.94 8.25
C ASN A 36 -4.67 -6.06 7.53
N TYR A 37 -5.37 -6.74 6.62
CA TYR A 37 -4.77 -7.75 5.75
C TYR A 37 -3.78 -7.15 4.74
N ALA A 38 -3.99 -5.90 4.28
CA ALA A 38 -3.17 -5.30 3.23
C ALA A 38 -1.80 -4.84 3.75
N THR A 39 -1.75 -4.34 4.99
CA THR A 39 -0.50 -3.91 5.65
C THR A 39 0.10 -4.98 6.55
N GLU A 40 -0.63 -6.10 6.75
CA GLU A 40 -0.26 -7.19 7.67
C GLU A 40 -0.05 -6.72 9.11
N LYS A 41 -0.72 -5.63 9.51
CA LYS A 41 -0.66 -5.07 10.86
C LYS A 41 -1.98 -5.21 11.60
N ALA A 42 -1.89 -5.41 12.91
CA ALA A 42 -2.99 -5.29 13.85
C ALA A 42 -2.77 -4.06 14.72
N HIS A 43 -3.71 -3.14 14.72
CA HIS A 43 -3.78 -2.03 15.67
C HIS A 43 -4.63 -2.47 16.84
N VAL A 44 -4.05 -2.47 18.04
CA VAL A 44 -4.67 -3.02 19.24
C VAL A 44 -4.66 -1.97 20.36
N ASP A 45 -5.84 -1.52 20.76
CA ASP A 45 -6.03 -0.73 21.98
C ASP A 45 -6.32 -1.69 23.14
N ALA A 46 -5.38 -1.81 24.08
CA ALA A 46 -5.37 -2.82 25.11
C ALA A 46 -4.89 -2.25 26.46
N PRO A 47 -5.66 -1.37 27.11
CA PRO A 47 -5.25 -0.77 28.37
C PRO A 47 -5.05 -1.84 29.45
N GLY A 48 -3.82 -1.98 29.93
CA GLY A 48 -3.47 -2.91 31.01
C GLY A 48 -3.25 -4.37 30.61
N VAL A 49 -3.27 -4.70 29.31
CA VAL A 49 -2.96 -6.05 28.81
C VAL A 49 -1.51 -6.10 28.32
N ASP A 50 -0.79 -7.14 28.73
CA ASP A 50 0.59 -7.34 28.30
C ASP A 50 0.68 -7.73 26.82
N VAL A 51 1.67 -7.19 26.10
CA VAL A 51 1.94 -7.46 24.69
C VAL A 51 2.14 -8.96 24.44
N ALA A 52 2.80 -9.67 25.35
CA ALA A 52 2.97 -11.11 25.25
C ALA A 52 1.64 -11.87 25.18
N THR A 53 0.60 -11.41 25.88
CA THR A 53 -0.75 -11.98 25.85
C THR A 53 -1.40 -11.75 24.47
N LEU A 54 -1.20 -10.58 23.87
CA LEU A 54 -1.72 -10.26 22.55
C LEU A 54 -1.04 -11.13 21.46
N ILE A 55 0.28 -11.26 21.54
CA ILE A 55 1.06 -12.14 20.64
C ILE A 55 0.58 -13.60 20.77
N ALA A 56 0.49 -14.12 22.00
CA ALA A 56 0.02 -15.50 22.25
C ALA A 56 -1.42 -15.72 21.72
N ALA A 57 -2.29 -14.72 21.81
CA ALA A 57 -3.63 -14.81 21.25
C ALA A 57 -3.62 -14.96 19.72
N VAL A 58 -2.76 -14.21 19.03
CA VAL A 58 -2.56 -14.32 17.57
C VAL A 58 -1.96 -15.68 17.21
N GLU A 59 -0.94 -16.13 17.92
CA GLU A 59 -0.30 -17.43 17.70
C GLU A 59 -1.28 -18.59 17.93
N SER A 60 -2.14 -18.49 18.95
CA SER A 60 -3.21 -19.47 19.19
C SER A 60 -4.24 -19.54 18.07
N ALA A 61 -4.34 -18.50 17.24
CA ALA A 61 -5.17 -18.48 16.03
C ALA A 61 -4.47 -19.08 14.79
N GLY A 62 -3.18 -19.48 14.93
CA GLY A 62 -2.38 -20.10 13.88
C GLY A 62 -1.56 -19.12 13.02
N TYR A 63 -1.35 -17.88 13.49
CA TYR A 63 -0.59 -16.84 12.83
C TYR A 63 0.63 -16.44 13.67
N THR A 64 1.57 -15.73 13.08
CA THR A 64 2.70 -15.15 13.83
C THR A 64 2.45 -13.69 14.12
N ALA A 65 2.89 -13.20 15.27
CA ALA A 65 2.83 -11.79 15.62
C ALA A 65 4.18 -11.33 16.20
N ALA A 66 4.60 -10.12 15.83
CA ALA A 66 5.78 -9.48 16.37
C ALA A 66 5.51 -7.98 16.56
N LEU A 67 6.26 -7.35 17.46
CA LEU A 67 6.29 -5.89 17.51
C LEU A 67 6.98 -5.34 16.25
N PRO A 68 6.51 -4.24 15.68
CA PRO A 68 7.20 -3.58 14.58
C PRO A 68 8.65 -3.27 14.99
N THR A 69 9.59 -3.76 14.22
CA THR A 69 11.00 -3.42 14.43
C THR A 69 11.24 -2.03 13.88
N PRO A 70 11.76 -1.07 14.67
CA PRO A 70 12.17 0.22 14.13
C PRO A 70 13.15 -0.01 12.97
N PRO A 71 13.09 0.76 11.89
CA PRO A 71 14.08 0.66 10.83
C PRO A 71 15.45 1.01 11.40
N VAL A 72 16.25 -0.02 11.67
CA VAL A 72 17.67 0.15 12.01
C VAL A 72 18.34 0.67 10.74
N GLY A 73 18.84 1.89 10.80
CA GLY A 73 19.58 2.51 9.71
C GLY A 73 20.77 1.67 9.30
N SER A 74 20.65 0.95 8.19
CA SER A 74 21.80 0.37 7.48
C SER A 74 22.20 1.32 6.36
N PRO A 75 23.53 1.51 6.14
CA PRO A 75 24.01 2.40 5.08
C PRO A 75 23.58 1.87 3.70
N ALA A 76 23.14 2.78 2.90
CA ALA A 76 22.92 2.74 1.46
C ALA A 76 23.34 1.47 0.72
N ASP A 77 22.35 0.60 0.43
CA ASP A 77 22.33 -0.17 -0.80
C ASP A 77 21.14 0.38 -1.63
N ASP A 78 21.44 1.07 -2.70
CA ASP A 78 20.53 1.74 -3.62
C ASP A 78 19.74 0.76 -4.53
N ALA A 79 19.26 -0.34 -3.98
CA ALA A 79 18.25 -1.17 -4.60
C ALA A 79 17.19 -1.45 -3.53
N ALA A 80 16.01 -0.88 -3.69
CA ALA A 80 14.85 -1.27 -2.90
C ALA A 80 14.77 -2.81 -2.89
N PRO A 81 14.95 -3.50 -1.75
CA PRO A 81 14.88 -4.95 -1.71
C PRO A 81 13.43 -5.30 -2.05
N GLY A 82 13.22 -5.77 -3.29
CA GLY A 82 11.91 -6.21 -3.75
C GLY A 82 11.38 -7.19 -2.73
N ASP A 83 10.15 -6.97 -2.30
CA ASP A 83 9.42 -7.75 -1.30
C ASP A 83 9.77 -9.25 -1.41
N PRO A 84 10.39 -9.86 -0.39
CA PRO A 84 10.86 -11.24 -0.47
C PRO A 84 9.70 -12.22 -0.71
N GLU A 85 8.50 -11.89 -0.24
CA GLU A 85 7.29 -12.67 -0.45
C GLU A 85 6.84 -12.61 -1.91
N LEU A 86 6.84 -11.43 -2.52
CA LEU A 86 6.53 -11.24 -3.94
C LEU A 86 7.53 -12.00 -4.83
N ARG A 87 8.82 -12.01 -4.48
CA ARG A 87 9.85 -12.77 -5.20
C ARG A 87 9.63 -14.27 -5.07
N ALA A 88 9.35 -14.77 -3.88
CA ALA A 88 9.07 -16.19 -3.64
C ALA A 88 7.81 -16.65 -4.39
N LEU A 89 6.76 -15.82 -4.40
CA LEU A 89 5.51 -16.11 -5.11
C LEU A 89 5.73 -16.12 -6.63
N ARG A 90 6.50 -15.16 -7.17
CA ARG A 90 6.89 -15.12 -8.59
C ARG A 90 7.68 -16.35 -9.01
N GLN A 91 8.67 -16.74 -8.21
CA GLN A 91 9.47 -17.93 -8.49
C GLN A 91 8.61 -19.19 -8.51
N ARG A 92 7.73 -19.35 -7.52
CA ARG A 92 6.79 -20.46 -7.42
C ARG A 92 5.85 -20.52 -8.63
N LEU A 93 5.31 -19.38 -9.04
CA LEU A 93 4.45 -19.26 -10.22
C LEU A 93 5.19 -19.67 -11.50
N ILE A 94 6.40 -19.13 -11.72
CA ILE A 94 7.17 -19.43 -12.94
C ILE A 94 7.51 -20.92 -13.03
N ILE A 95 7.99 -21.51 -11.92
CA ILE A 95 8.34 -22.95 -11.89
C ILE A 95 7.07 -23.79 -12.10
N SER A 96 5.98 -23.49 -11.40
CA SER A 96 4.73 -24.23 -11.57
C SER A 96 4.16 -24.10 -12.98
N ALA A 97 4.20 -22.92 -13.58
CA ALA A 97 3.74 -22.70 -14.94
C ALA A 97 4.60 -23.42 -15.99
N SER A 98 5.92 -23.42 -15.83
CA SER A 98 6.83 -24.12 -16.75
C SER A 98 6.62 -25.63 -16.73
N LEU A 99 6.18 -26.21 -15.62
CA LEU A 99 5.85 -27.62 -15.50
C LEU A 99 4.41 -27.94 -15.93
N ALA A 100 3.47 -27.04 -15.63
CA ALA A 100 2.04 -27.25 -15.95
C ALA A 100 1.71 -27.10 -17.43
N VAL A 101 2.38 -26.18 -18.15
CA VAL A 101 2.15 -25.97 -19.60
C VAL A 101 2.39 -27.24 -20.41
N PRO A 102 3.53 -27.95 -20.28
CA PRO A 102 3.71 -29.23 -20.97
C PRO A 102 2.65 -30.28 -20.60
N VAL A 103 2.23 -30.35 -19.32
CA VAL A 103 1.17 -31.27 -18.88
C VAL A 103 -0.13 -30.96 -19.62
N ALA A 104 -0.54 -29.69 -19.65
CA ALA A 104 -1.76 -29.29 -20.36
C ALA A 104 -1.68 -29.57 -21.86
N LEU A 105 -0.54 -29.30 -22.50
CA LEU A 105 -0.37 -29.58 -23.93
C LEU A 105 -0.44 -31.09 -24.23
N LEU A 106 0.19 -31.93 -23.42
CA LEU A 106 0.15 -33.38 -23.55
C LEU A 106 -1.27 -33.94 -23.35
N SER A 107 -2.02 -33.41 -22.37
CA SER A 107 -3.38 -33.86 -22.09
C SER A 107 -4.39 -33.38 -23.16
N MET A 108 -4.23 -32.17 -23.69
CA MET A 108 -5.22 -31.55 -24.58
C MET A 108 -4.98 -31.84 -26.08
N ILE A 109 -3.75 -32.19 -26.48
CA ILE A 109 -3.39 -32.37 -27.88
C ILE A 109 -3.02 -33.84 -28.14
N PRO A 110 -3.93 -34.65 -28.73
CA PRO A 110 -3.67 -36.07 -28.96
C PRO A 110 -2.43 -36.36 -29.81
N ALA A 111 -2.09 -35.46 -30.73
CA ALA A 111 -0.89 -35.58 -31.59
C ALA A 111 0.44 -35.51 -30.80
N LEU A 112 0.44 -34.99 -29.58
CA LEU A 112 1.61 -34.95 -28.70
C LEU A 112 1.68 -36.15 -27.74
N GLN A 113 0.66 -37.00 -27.74
CA GLN A 113 0.57 -38.15 -26.85
C GLN A 113 1.38 -39.33 -27.42
N PHE A 114 2.60 -39.47 -26.97
CA PHE A 114 3.47 -40.60 -27.30
C PHE A 114 3.27 -41.77 -26.33
N THR A 115 3.84 -42.92 -26.60
CA THR A 115 3.76 -44.08 -25.73
C THR A 115 4.27 -43.73 -24.32
N ASN A 116 3.47 -43.89 -23.29
CA ASN A 116 3.73 -43.58 -21.88
C ASN A 116 3.80 -42.04 -21.55
N TRP A 117 3.18 -41.18 -22.34
CA TRP A 117 3.10 -39.74 -22.08
C TRP A 117 2.49 -39.40 -20.71
N GLN A 118 1.54 -40.22 -20.22
CA GLN A 118 0.87 -40.05 -18.94
C GLN A 118 1.82 -40.11 -17.75
N TRP A 119 2.89 -40.90 -17.82
CA TRP A 119 3.92 -40.97 -16.78
C TRP A 119 4.82 -39.72 -16.76
N LEU A 120 5.12 -39.15 -17.93
CA LEU A 120 5.78 -37.86 -18.01
C LEU A 120 4.87 -36.76 -17.46
N ALA A 121 3.58 -36.77 -17.80
CA ALA A 121 2.60 -35.84 -17.25
C ALA A 121 2.52 -35.91 -15.72
N LEU A 122 2.53 -37.12 -15.14
CA LEU A 122 2.60 -37.30 -13.68
C LEU A 122 3.87 -36.71 -13.08
N THR A 123 5.03 -36.97 -13.69
CA THR A 123 6.34 -36.47 -13.20
C THR A 123 6.37 -34.96 -13.17
N LEU A 124 5.76 -34.29 -14.15
CA LEU A 124 5.71 -32.84 -14.25
C LEU A 124 4.60 -32.24 -13.35
N ALA A 125 3.45 -32.90 -13.22
CA ALA A 125 2.33 -32.41 -12.44
C ALA A 125 2.53 -32.58 -10.91
N ALA A 126 3.23 -33.64 -10.48
CA ALA A 126 3.43 -33.92 -9.06
C ALA A 126 4.12 -32.78 -8.29
N PRO A 127 5.22 -32.16 -8.77
CA PRO A 127 5.80 -31.00 -8.11
C PRO A 127 4.83 -29.81 -8.06
N VAL A 128 3.97 -29.62 -9.07
CA VAL A 128 3.00 -28.54 -9.10
C VAL A 128 1.90 -28.78 -8.06
N ALA A 129 1.33 -29.98 -8.03
CA ALA A 129 0.26 -30.35 -7.10
C ALA A 129 0.73 -30.33 -5.64
N VAL A 130 1.98 -30.72 -5.35
CA VAL A 130 2.50 -30.83 -3.98
C VAL A 130 3.21 -29.54 -3.54
N TRP A 131 4.28 -29.15 -4.24
CA TRP A 131 5.07 -27.97 -3.87
C TRP A 131 4.45 -26.66 -4.36
N GLY A 132 3.95 -26.63 -5.59
CA GLY A 132 3.27 -25.46 -6.15
C GLY A 132 2.06 -25.06 -5.31
N ALA A 133 1.21 -26.03 -5.00
CA ALA A 133 -0.02 -25.87 -4.21
C ALA A 133 0.21 -25.84 -2.68
N TRP A 134 1.46 -25.99 -2.20
CA TRP A 134 1.76 -26.04 -0.76
C TRP A 134 1.17 -24.90 0.08
N PRO A 135 1.20 -23.62 -0.35
CA PRO A 135 0.57 -22.54 0.41
C PRO A 135 -0.93 -22.80 0.68
N PHE A 136 -1.64 -23.36 -0.31
CA PHE A 136 -3.07 -23.67 -0.20
C PHE A 136 -3.31 -24.87 0.72
N HIS A 137 -2.46 -25.89 0.62
CA HIS A 137 -2.55 -27.09 1.49
C HIS A 137 -2.30 -26.71 2.95
N ARG A 138 -1.27 -25.90 3.22
CA ARG A 138 -0.97 -25.40 4.57
C ARG A 138 -2.12 -24.56 5.11
N ALA A 139 -2.64 -23.61 4.33
CA ALA A 139 -3.75 -22.76 4.74
C ALA A 139 -5.02 -23.58 5.00
N ALA A 140 -5.33 -24.55 4.14
CA ALA A 140 -6.45 -25.45 4.32
C ALA A 140 -6.32 -26.27 5.61
N ALA A 141 -5.14 -26.84 5.88
CA ALA A 141 -4.88 -27.64 7.09
C ALA A 141 -5.02 -26.81 8.37
N VAL A 142 -4.47 -25.58 8.38
CA VAL A 142 -4.60 -24.64 9.51
C VAL A 142 -6.07 -24.28 9.72
N ASN A 143 -6.80 -23.97 8.66
CA ASN A 143 -8.22 -23.60 8.74
C ASN A 143 -9.09 -24.78 9.21
N ALA A 144 -8.83 -26.00 8.70
CA ALA A 144 -9.56 -27.20 9.10
C ALA A 144 -9.40 -27.53 10.59
N ARG A 145 -8.20 -27.37 11.15
CA ARG A 145 -7.95 -27.54 12.61
C ARG A 145 -8.81 -26.62 13.47
N HIS A 146 -9.25 -25.51 12.92
CA HIS A 146 -10.10 -24.53 13.60
C HIS A 146 -11.58 -24.58 13.17
N GLY A 147 -11.98 -25.64 12.47
CA GLY A 147 -13.37 -25.82 12.02
C GLY A 147 -13.85 -24.80 10.98
N ALA A 148 -12.92 -24.17 10.24
CA ALA A 148 -13.24 -23.20 9.21
C ALA A 148 -12.88 -23.73 7.82
N ALA A 149 -13.79 -23.55 6.87
CA ALA A 149 -13.58 -23.83 5.46
C ALA A 149 -13.45 -22.49 4.71
N THR A 150 -12.38 -22.36 3.93
CA THR A 150 -12.06 -21.16 3.14
C THR A 150 -11.90 -21.55 1.68
N MET A 151 -11.69 -20.54 0.82
CA MET A 151 -11.35 -20.77 -0.59
C MET A 151 -10.12 -21.68 -0.73
N ASP A 152 -9.09 -21.52 0.13
CA ASP A 152 -7.91 -22.40 0.13
C ASP A 152 -8.25 -23.85 0.41
N THR A 153 -9.31 -24.10 1.20
CA THR A 153 -9.79 -25.46 1.48
C THR A 153 -10.37 -26.10 0.22
N LEU A 154 -11.17 -25.36 -0.56
CA LEU A 154 -11.72 -25.87 -1.84
C LEU A 154 -10.59 -26.17 -2.84
N ILE A 155 -9.63 -25.27 -2.99
CA ILE A 155 -8.48 -25.44 -3.88
C ILE A 155 -7.67 -26.69 -3.45
N SER A 156 -7.33 -26.77 -2.17
CA SER A 156 -6.53 -27.88 -1.63
C SER A 156 -7.21 -29.23 -1.83
N VAL A 157 -8.50 -29.31 -1.52
CA VAL A 157 -9.28 -30.55 -1.68
C VAL A 157 -9.45 -30.90 -3.16
N GLY A 158 -9.76 -29.92 -4.02
CA GLY A 158 -9.92 -30.13 -5.46
C GLY A 158 -8.62 -30.62 -6.12
N VAL A 159 -7.49 -29.95 -5.85
CA VAL A 159 -6.17 -30.35 -6.37
C VAL A 159 -5.77 -31.73 -5.85
N THR A 160 -5.92 -31.98 -4.55
CA THR A 160 -5.58 -33.28 -3.96
C THR A 160 -6.47 -34.40 -4.51
N ALA A 161 -7.78 -34.16 -4.67
CA ALA A 161 -8.71 -35.13 -5.23
C ALA A 161 -8.38 -35.46 -6.69
N ALA A 162 -8.18 -34.46 -7.54
CA ALA A 162 -7.80 -34.63 -8.94
C ALA A 162 -6.47 -35.39 -9.07
N PHE A 163 -5.48 -35.02 -8.24
CA PHE A 163 -4.18 -35.69 -8.24
C PHE A 163 -4.24 -37.12 -7.73
N ALA A 164 -4.94 -37.38 -6.62
CA ALA A 164 -5.12 -38.73 -6.06
C ALA A 164 -5.90 -39.65 -7.00
N TRP A 165 -6.94 -39.14 -7.66
CA TRP A 165 -7.65 -39.87 -8.68
C TRP A 165 -6.76 -40.26 -9.85
N SER A 166 -5.97 -39.31 -10.35
CA SER A 166 -5.03 -39.59 -11.43
C SER A 166 -3.98 -40.65 -11.05
N LEU A 167 -3.50 -40.63 -9.80
CA LEU A 167 -2.67 -41.72 -9.29
C LEU A 167 -3.40 -43.05 -9.28
N TYR A 168 -4.64 -43.08 -8.77
CA TYR A 168 -5.42 -44.29 -8.73
C TYR A 168 -5.63 -44.89 -10.12
N THR A 169 -6.05 -44.08 -11.11
CA THR A 169 -6.27 -44.54 -12.48
C THR A 169 -5.00 -44.96 -13.21
N LEU A 170 -3.86 -44.32 -12.91
CA LEU A 170 -2.54 -44.66 -13.47
C LEU A 170 -1.99 -46.00 -12.93
N PHE A 171 -2.15 -46.26 -11.62
CA PHE A 171 -1.54 -47.45 -10.99
C PHE A 171 -2.50 -48.65 -10.92
N PHE A 172 -3.79 -48.41 -10.78
CA PHE A 172 -4.81 -49.47 -10.57
C PHE A 172 -5.88 -49.49 -11.64
N GLY A 173 -5.98 -48.42 -12.45
CA GLY A 173 -6.94 -48.33 -13.56
C GLY A 173 -6.28 -48.60 -14.92
N MET A 174 -6.98 -48.20 -15.98
CA MET A 174 -6.53 -48.38 -17.37
C MET A 174 -5.67 -47.24 -17.92
N ALA A 175 -5.53 -46.13 -17.19
CA ALA A 175 -4.81 -44.98 -17.66
C ALA A 175 -3.28 -45.21 -17.79
N GLY A 176 -2.73 -46.18 -17.06
CA GLY A 176 -1.29 -46.51 -17.08
C GLY A 176 -0.87 -47.41 -18.26
N ILE A 177 -1.77 -47.85 -19.11
CA ILE A 177 -1.49 -48.77 -20.22
C ILE A 177 -0.72 -48.05 -21.33
N PRO A 178 0.38 -48.63 -21.86
CA PRO A 178 1.14 -48.05 -22.97
C PRO A 178 0.25 -47.85 -24.21
N GLY A 179 0.35 -46.64 -24.81
CA GLY A 179 -0.44 -46.28 -26.01
C GLY A 179 -1.84 -45.76 -25.74
N MET A 180 -2.23 -45.60 -24.48
CA MET A 180 -3.49 -44.93 -24.13
C MET A 180 -3.50 -43.49 -24.67
N GLN A 181 -4.56 -43.12 -25.36
CA GLN A 181 -4.82 -41.78 -25.85
C GLN A 181 -6.02 -41.18 -25.14
N MET A 182 -5.89 -39.95 -24.75
CA MET A 182 -6.94 -39.15 -24.11
C MET A 182 -7.47 -38.13 -25.11
N THR A 183 -8.78 -38.14 -25.36
CA THR A 183 -9.43 -37.14 -26.21
C THR A 183 -10.32 -36.28 -25.35
N VAL A 184 -10.10 -34.95 -25.41
CA VAL A 184 -10.98 -34.00 -24.72
C VAL A 184 -12.28 -33.88 -25.51
N THR A 185 -13.35 -34.47 -24.98
CA THR A 185 -14.70 -34.30 -25.51
C THR A 185 -15.44 -33.25 -24.70
N LEU A 186 -15.74 -32.09 -25.32
CA LEU A 186 -16.53 -31.02 -24.66
C LEU A 186 -18.00 -31.42 -24.44
N PHE A 187 -18.52 -32.36 -25.25
CA PHE A 187 -19.88 -32.87 -25.18
C PHE A 187 -19.84 -34.42 -25.36
N GLY A 188 -19.49 -35.11 -24.29
CA GLY A 188 -19.45 -36.59 -24.31
C GLY A 188 -20.72 -37.22 -23.76
N THR A 189 -21.06 -38.40 -24.26
CA THR A 189 -22.12 -39.24 -23.67
C THR A 189 -21.63 -39.82 -22.33
N PRO A 190 -22.46 -39.79 -21.27
CA PRO A 190 -22.10 -40.43 -20.00
C PRO A 190 -21.86 -41.93 -20.20
N GLY A 191 -20.63 -42.41 -20.00
CA GLY A 191 -20.31 -43.85 -20.04
C GLY A 191 -19.03 -44.24 -20.77
N GLU A 192 -18.39 -43.37 -21.55
CA GLU A 192 -17.17 -43.69 -22.32
C GLU A 192 -15.87 -43.30 -21.62
N ALA A 193 -15.91 -42.72 -20.42
CA ALA A 193 -14.75 -42.14 -19.73
C ALA A 193 -14.07 -43.16 -18.78
N SER A 194 -13.71 -44.35 -19.24
CA SER A 194 -12.91 -45.28 -18.45
C SER A 194 -11.41 -44.97 -18.66
N GLY A 195 -10.76 -44.34 -17.67
CA GLY A 195 -9.32 -44.13 -17.67
C GLY A 195 -8.87 -42.65 -17.78
N GLU A 196 -9.76 -41.69 -17.54
CA GLU A 196 -9.35 -40.28 -17.57
C GLU A 196 -8.47 -39.93 -16.38
N ILE A 197 -7.41 -39.16 -16.65
CA ILE A 197 -6.52 -38.53 -15.67
C ILE A 197 -6.80 -37.03 -15.62
N TYR A 198 -6.64 -36.41 -14.44
CA TYR A 198 -6.91 -34.98 -14.20
C TYR A 198 -5.65 -34.23 -13.75
N LEU A 199 -4.49 -34.66 -14.24
CA LEU A 199 -3.19 -34.04 -13.89
C LEU A 199 -3.09 -32.61 -14.39
N GLU A 200 -3.62 -32.34 -15.59
CA GLU A 200 -3.70 -31.00 -16.18
C GLU A 200 -4.61 -30.09 -15.38
N VAL A 201 -5.71 -30.61 -14.84
CA VAL A 201 -6.64 -29.84 -14.00
C VAL A 201 -5.97 -29.45 -12.69
N ALA A 202 -5.32 -30.40 -12.00
CA ALA A 202 -4.60 -30.14 -10.76
C ALA A 202 -3.47 -29.09 -10.96
N ALA A 203 -2.74 -29.22 -12.06
CA ALA A 203 -1.64 -28.30 -12.39
C ALA A 203 -2.17 -26.92 -12.83
N ALA A 204 -3.15 -26.84 -13.71
CA ALA A 204 -3.72 -25.61 -14.22
C ALA A 204 -4.38 -24.79 -13.11
N VAL A 205 -5.22 -25.40 -12.27
CA VAL A 205 -5.86 -24.72 -11.13
C VAL A 205 -4.81 -24.11 -10.21
N THR A 206 -3.75 -24.86 -9.88
CA THR A 206 -2.64 -24.37 -9.05
C THR A 206 -1.98 -23.13 -9.67
N VAL A 207 -1.65 -23.17 -10.96
CA VAL A 207 -0.99 -22.05 -11.66
C VAL A 207 -1.90 -20.83 -11.75
N PHE A 208 -3.18 -21.01 -12.11
CA PHE A 208 -4.14 -19.89 -12.19
C PHE A 208 -4.31 -19.18 -10.85
N ILE A 209 -4.41 -19.92 -9.74
CA ILE A 209 -4.56 -19.33 -8.42
C ILE A 209 -3.26 -18.65 -7.96
N LEU A 210 -2.09 -19.26 -8.21
CA LEU A 210 -0.79 -18.62 -7.95
C LEU A 210 -0.64 -17.33 -8.76
N GLY A 211 -1.06 -17.33 -10.03
CA GLY A 211 -1.07 -16.15 -10.89
C GLY A 211 -1.92 -15.03 -10.32
N GLY A 212 -3.15 -15.34 -9.90
CA GLY A 212 -4.05 -14.40 -9.25
C GLY A 212 -3.44 -13.79 -7.99
N ARG A 213 -2.85 -14.60 -7.11
CA ARG A 213 -2.16 -14.13 -5.90
C ARG A 213 -0.93 -13.29 -6.18
N TYR A 214 -0.15 -13.66 -7.20
CA TYR A 214 1.00 -12.85 -7.63
C TYR A 214 0.57 -11.46 -8.10
N LEU A 215 -0.48 -11.37 -8.93
CA LEU A 215 -1.00 -10.08 -9.41
C LEU A 215 -1.54 -9.23 -8.25
N GLU A 216 -2.22 -9.86 -7.28
CA GLU A 216 -2.69 -9.20 -6.08
C GLU A 216 -1.52 -8.65 -5.24
N ALA A 217 -0.53 -9.48 -4.92
CA ALA A 217 0.63 -9.07 -4.13
C ALA A 217 1.43 -7.95 -4.83
N ARG A 218 1.57 -8.03 -6.17
CA ARG A 218 2.19 -6.97 -6.96
C ARG A 218 1.43 -5.65 -6.90
N ALA A 219 0.11 -5.68 -6.99
CA ALA A 219 -0.74 -4.49 -6.87
C ALA A 219 -0.64 -3.87 -5.47
N LYS A 220 -0.60 -4.69 -4.41
CA LYS A 220 -0.38 -4.23 -3.02
C LYS A 220 0.97 -3.51 -2.87
N ALA A 221 2.06 -4.11 -3.37
CA ALA A 221 3.40 -3.53 -3.29
C ALA A 221 3.49 -2.15 -3.97
N GLN A 222 2.80 -1.96 -5.10
CA GLN A 222 2.77 -0.69 -5.82
C GLN A 222 1.96 0.39 -5.06
N SER A 223 0.90 0.02 -4.37
CA SER A 223 0.06 0.98 -3.63
C SER A 223 0.76 1.53 -2.37
N GLY A 224 1.61 0.74 -1.70
CA GLY A 224 2.38 1.19 -0.53
C GLY A 224 3.50 2.19 -0.83
N ALA A 225 3.92 2.34 -2.09
CA ALA A 225 5.01 3.24 -2.46
C ALA A 225 4.65 4.72 -2.26
N ALA A 226 3.39 5.10 -2.51
CA ALA A 226 2.92 6.49 -2.34
C ALA A 226 2.93 6.94 -0.87
N LEU A 227 2.57 6.04 0.06
CA LEU A 227 2.62 6.32 1.50
C LEU A 227 4.07 6.46 1.99
N ARG A 228 4.98 5.60 1.51
CA ARG A 228 6.41 5.71 1.82
C ARG A 228 6.99 7.05 1.34
N ALA A 229 6.67 7.48 0.12
CA ALA A 229 7.10 8.78 -0.41
C ALA A 229 6.64 9.95 0.47
N LEU A 230 5.47 9.87 1.10
CA LEU A 230 4.97 10.90 2.02
C LEU A 230 5.77 10.94 3.32
N LEU A 231 6.17 9.79 3.85
CA LEU A 231 7.02 9.70 5.05
C LEU A 231 8.49 10.10 4.78
N GLU A 232 8.95 9.97 3.53
CA GLU A 232 10.29 10.40 3.09
C GLU A 232 10.43 11.92 2.90
N LEU A 233 9.36 12.70 3.09
CA LEU A 233 9.40 14.17 3.00
C LEU A 233 10.19 14.82 4.13
N GLY A 234 10.40 14.15 5.25
CA GLY A 234 11.18 14.63 6.39
C GLY A 234 12.66 14.90 6.04
N ALA A 235 13.35 15.69 6.88
CA ALA A 235 14.79 15.82 6.80
C ALA A 235 15.46 14.51 7.22
N LYS A 236 16.59 14.16 6.59
CA LYS A 236 17.37 12.97 6.95
C LYS A 236 18.37 13.26 8.05
N ASP A 237 18.90 14.46 8.09
CA ASP A 237 19.89 14.93 9.03
C ASP A 237 19.44 16.21 9.72
N ALA A 238 19.97 16.47 10.90
CA ALA A 238 19.80 17.72 11.65
C ALA A 238 21.16 18.26 12.09
N VAL A 239 21.27 19.57 12.23
CA VAL A 239 22.44 20.22 12.83
C VAL A 239 22.10 20.56 14.29
N VAL A 240 22.70 19.84 15.22
CA VAL A 240 22.47 20.00 16.68
C VAL A 240 23.54 20.90 17.27
N LEU A 241 23.13 21.82 18.12
CA LEU A 241 24.01 22.72 18.87
C LEU A 241 24.42 22.08 20.20
N ARG A 242 25.60 21.49 20.29
CA ARG A 242 26.16 20.90 21.51
C ARG A 242 27.32 21.74 22.05
N SER A 243 27.16 22.29 23.24
CA SER A 243 28.18 23.13 23.92
C SER A 243 28.72 24.28 23.02
N GLY A 244 27.84 24.90 22.23
CA GLY A 244 28.19 25.98 21.32
C GLY A 244 28.80 25.56 19.99
N THR A 245 28.93 24.23 19.73
CA THR A 245 29.45 23.70 18.47
C THR A 245 28.30 23.04 17.68
N GLU A 246 28.24 23.34 16.40
CA GLU A 246 27.27 22.72 15.48
C GLU A 246 27.76 21.33 15.02
N VAL A 247 26.96 20.30 15.26
CA VAL A 247 27.25 18.90 14.87
C VAL A 247 26.11 18.37 14.04
N ARG A 248 26.40 17.84 12.85
CA ARG A 248 25.41 17.17 12.01
C ARG A 248 25.17 15.73 12.52
N VAL A 249 23.92 15.39 12.77
CA VAL A 249 23.51 14.09 13.26
C VAL A 249 22.31 13.56 12.46
N PRO A 250 22.12 12.24 12.34
CA PRO A 250 20.90 11.68 11.79
C PRO A 250 19.67 12.07 12.62
N VAL A 251 18.53 12.33 11.96
CA VAL A 251 17.27 12.77 12.64
C VAL A 251 16.75 11.75 13.64
N ASP A 252 16.97 10.47 13.41
CA ASP A 252 16.58 9.37 14.31
C ASP A 252 17.32 9.37 15.66
N THR A 253 18.44 10.12 15.76
CA THR A 253 19.22 10.26 17.01
C THR A 253 18.81 11.46 17.85
N LEU A 254 17.87 12.29 17.37
CA LEU A 254 17.36 13.44 18.11
C LEU A 254 16.57 13.01 19.33
N VAL A 255 16.70 13.78 20.40
CA VAL A 255 15.88 13.61 21.62
C VAL A 255 15.19 14.94 21.96
N PRO A 256 14.01 14.88 22.63
CA PRO A 256 13.37 16.10 23.13
C PRO A 256 14.32 16.90 24.02
N GLY A 257 14.40 18.23 23.80
CA GLY A 257 15.33 19.14 24.45
C GLY A 257 16.61 19.42 23.68
N ASP A 258 16.90 18.67 22.60
CA ASP A 258 18.01 19.01 21.69
C ASP A 258 17.74 20.37 21.03
N ARG A 259 18.80 21.16 20.82
CA ARG A 259 18.74 22.42 20.09
C ARG A 259 19.26 22.22 18.68
N ILE A 260 18.38 22.40 17.69
CA ILE A 260 18.75 22.28 16.29
C ILE A 260 18.86 23.65 15.63
N VAL A 261 19.80 23.76 14.72
CA VAL A 261 20.02 24.97 13.90
C VAL A 261 19.46 24.71 12.52
N VAL A 262 18.60 25.60 12.03
CA VAL A 262 18.00 25.54 10.70
C VAL A 262 18.35 26.84 9.95
N ARG A 263 18.91 26.70 8.76
CA ARG A 263 19.28 27.81 7.88
C ARG A 263 18.25 28.03 6.80
N PRO A 264 18.23 29.18 6.14
CA PRO A 264 17.41 29.42 4.95
C PRO A 264 17.61 28.33 3.91
N GLY A 265 16.50 27.80 3.36
CA GLY A 265 16.49 26.69 2.41
C GLY A 265 16.61 25.30 3.03
N GLU A 266 16.75 25.16 4.35
CA GLU A 266 16.80 23.87 5.03
C GLU A 266 15.43 23.48 5.57
N LYS A 267 15.16 22.16 5.55
CA LYS A 267 13.97 21.59 6.20
C LYS A 267 14.16 21.52 7.70
N ILE A 268 13.10 21.85 8.45
CA ILE A 268 13.06 21.66 9.89
C ILE A 268 13.03 20.16 10.18
N ALA A 269 13.98 19.67 10.98
CA ALA A 269 14.22 18.24 11.15
C ALA A 269 13.15 17.56 12.02
N SER A 270 12.57 18.28 13.00
CA SER A 270 11.58 17.73 13.93
C SER A 270 10.68 18.85 14.48
N ASP A 271 9.59 18.48 15.12
CA ASP A 271 8.69 19.45 15.78
C ASP A 271 9.40 20.15 16.94
N GLY A 272 9.24 21.46 17.04
CA GLY A 272 9.93 22.20 18.07
C GLY A 272 9.36 23.58 18.37
N LEU A 273 10.06 24.27 19.27
CA LEU A 273 9.81 25.65 19.67
C LEU A 273 10.99 26.51 19.24
N VAL A 274 10.75 27.63 18.59
CA VAL A 274 11.82 28.57 18.22
C VAL A 274 12.35 29.23 19.48
N LEU A 275 13.66 29.12 19.75
CA LEU A 275 14.35 29.78 20.85
C LEU A 275 14.96 31.10 20.42
N GLU A 276 15.60 31.13 19.22
CA GLU A 276 16.33 32.28 18.71
C GLU A 276 16.13 32.41 17.20
N GLY A 277 16.13 33.63 16.72
CA GLY A 277 16.03 33.98 15.31
C GLY A 277 14.58 34.25 14.89
N ALA A 278 14.43 34.73 13.66
CA ALA A 278 13.13 34.92 13.01
C ALA A 278 13.25 34.47 11.55
N SER A 279 12.22 33.85 11.04
CA SER A 279 12.15 33.30 9.65
C SER A 279 10.72 33.24 9.18
N ALA A 280 10.54 33.13 7.88
CA ALA A 280 9.28 32.64 7.30
C ALA A 280 9.41 31.14 7.04
N VAL A 281 8.42 30.36 7.42
CA VAL A 281 8.40 28.90 7.25
C VAL A 281 7.32 28.53 6.26
N ASP A 282 7.72 27.89 5.18
CA ASP A 282 6.81 27.30 4.20
C ASP A 282 6.28 25.96 4.74
N ALA A 283 5.01 25.97 5.11
CA ALA A 283 4.26 24.80 5.55
C ALA A 283 3.29 24.27 4.48
N SER A 284 3.43 24.70 3.22
CA SER A 284 2.50 24.36 2.13
C SER A 284 2.32 22.86 1.93
N MET A 285 3.34 22.06 2.18
CA MET A 285 3.28 20.60 2.12
C MET A 285 2.34 19.97 3.15
N LEU A 286 2.08 20.65 4.27
CA LEU A 286 1.22 20.16 5.34
C LEU A 286 -0.14 20.84 5.33
N THR A 287 -0.17 22.15 5.05
CA THR A 287 -1.38 22.98 5.14
C THR A 287 -2.01 23.29 3.80
N GLY A 288 -1.26 23.16 2.70
CA GLY A 288 -1.68 23.59 1.37
C GLY A 288 -1.58 25.11 1.14
N GLU A 289 -1.28 25.89 2.18
CA GLU A 289 -1.16 27.36 2.08
C GLU A 289 0.21 27.75 1.53
N SER A 290 0.23 28.48 0.42
CA SER A 290 1.47 28.86 -0.28
C SER A 290 2.20 30.05 0.36
N VAL A 291 1.56 30.76 1.28
CA VAL A 291 2.18 31.89 1.96
C VAL A 291 2.94 31.36 3.18
N PRO A 292 4.27 31.56 3.25
CA PRO A 292 5.02 31.16 4.42
C PRO A 292 4.53 31.87 5.68
N VAL A 293 4.54 31.15 6.78
CA VAL A 293 4.15 31.66 8.10
C VAL A 293 5.37 32.21 8.79
N GLU A 294 5.28 33.45 9.24
CA GLU A 294 6.35 34.05 10.04
C GLU A 294 6.44 33.43 11.41
N VAL A 295 7.66 33.12 11.83
CA VAL A 295 7.96 32.51 13.12
C VAL A 295 9.12 33.22 13.80
N GLY A 296 8.99 33.40 15.12
CA GLY A 296 9.98 33.97 15.99
C GLY A 296 10.08 33.26 17.34
N PRO A 297 10.88 33.77 18.29
CA PRO A 297 11.05 33.14 19.59
C PRO A 297 9.72 32.93 20.32
N GLY A 298 9.45 31.67 20.74
CA GLY A 298 8.20 31.25 21.37
C GLY A 298 7.19 30.60 20.42
N ASP A 299 7.39 30.65 19.09
CA ASP A 299 6.50 30.04 18.12
C ASP A 299 6.82 28.56 17.90
N ARG A 300 5.77 27.79 17.60
CA ARG A 300 5.89 26.36 17.28
C ARG A 300 6.15 26.16 15.80
N VAL A 301 7.03 25.22 15.51
CA VAL A 301 7.35 24.80 14.15
C VAL A 301 7.19 23.28 14.01
N VAL A 302 6.86 22.84 12.81
CA VAL A 302 6.58 21.43 12.49
C VAL A 302 7.71 20.87 11.63
N GLY A 303 8.10 19.64 11.90
CA GLY A 303 9.09 18.91 11.09
C GLY A 303 8.66 18.79 9.63
N ALA A 304 9.61 18.67 8.72
CA ALA A 304 9.45 18.63 7.26
C ALA A 304 9.05 19.95 6.58
N THR A 305 8.71 21.01 7.33
CA THR A 305 8.50 22.35 6.76
C THR A 305 9.83 23.01 6.39
N LEU A 306 9.80 23.96 5.44
CA LEU A 306 10.99 24.60 4.87
C LEU A 306 11.19 25.99 5.46
N SER A 307 12.38 26.30 6.01
CA SER A 307 12.75 27.67 6.39
C SER A 307 13.11 28.47 5.15
N VAL A 308 12.41 29.57 4.90
CA VAL A 308 12.61 30.41 3.71
C VAL A 308 13.50 31.63 4.02
N GLY A 309 13.48 32.10 5.28
CA GLY A 309 14.13 33.33 5.71
C GLY A 309 15.37 33.12 6.59
N GLY A 310 15.44 33.78 7.75
CA GLY A 310 16.58 33.80 8.64
C GLY A 310 16.98 32.46 9.28
N ARG A 311 18.11 32.47 10.00
CA ARG A 311 18.60 31.35 10.80
C ARG A 311 17.73 31.20 12.05
N LEU A 312 17.29 29.98 12.31
CA LEU A 312 16.52 29.60 13.50
C LEU A 312 17.34 28.69 14.42
N VAL A 313 17.16 28.84 15.73
CA VAL A 313 17.53 27.86 16.75
C VAL A 313 16.23 27.34 17.35
N ILE A 314 16.01 26.03 17.24
CA ILE A 314 14.74 25.37 17.61
C ILE A 314 15.04 24.33 18.69
N GLU A 315 14.30 24.35 19.78
CA GLU A 315 14.30 23.27 20.77
C GLU A 315 13.34 22.18 20.32
N VAL A 316 13.85 20.97 20.16
CA VAL A 316 13.06 19.80 19.75
C VAL A 316 12.08 19.44 20.85
N THR A 317 10.79 19.38 20.53
CA THR A 317 9.72 19.02 21.50
C THR A 317 9.18 17.63 21.28
N ARG A 318 9.20 17.14 20.03
CA ARG A 318 8.73 15.79 19.65
C ARG A 318 9.68 15.16 18.66
N VAL A 319 9.86 13.84 18.72
CA VAL A 319 10.75 13.09 17.85
C VAL A 319 10.08 11.80 17.35
N GLY A 320 10.56 11.28 16.23
CA GLY A 320 10.14 9.97 15.72
C GLY A 320 8.64 9.86 15.49
N ALA A 321 8.01 8.88 16.12
CA ALA A 321 6.58 8.58 15.96
C ALA A 321 5.65 9.66 16.53
N ASP A 322 6.13 10.54 17.41
CA ASP A 322 5.31 11.57 18.06
C ASP A 322 5.27 12.88 17.26
N THR A 323 6.01 12.99 16.17
CA THR A 323 5.99 14.17 15.29
C THR A 323 4.65 14.30 14.56
N GLU A 324 4.28 15.53 14.19
CA GLU A 324 3.04 15.81 13.45
C GLU A 324 3.04 15.12 12.08
N LEU A 325 4.20 15.07 11.41
CA LEU A 325 4.35 14.32 10.15
C LEU A 325 4.08 12.82 10.34
N ALA A 326 4.64 12.20 11.38
CA ALA A 326 4.39 10.80 11.70
C ALA A 326 2.93 10.54 12.08
N ARG A 327 2.29 11.48 12.78
CA ARG A 327 0.86 11.44 13.11
C ARG A 327 -0.01 11.50 11.85
N LEU A 328 0.32 12.38 10.90
CA LEU A 328 -0.37 12.43 9.61
C LEU A 328 -0.19 11.12 8.84
N GLY A 329 1.02 10.57 8.83
CA GLY A 329 1.30 9.25 8.23
C GLY A 329 0.43 8.14 8.85
N ARG A 330 0.32 8.10 10.18
CA ARG A 330 -0.57 7.13 10.87
C ARG A 330 -2.04 7.35 10.53
N LEU A 331 -2.53 8.58 10.50
CA LEU A 331 -3.92 8.87 10.09
C LEU A 331 -4.23 8.37 8.68
N VAL A 332 -3.27 8.49 7.76
CA VAL A 332 -3.40 7.95 6.39
C VAL A 332 -3.35 6.42 6.41
N GLU A 333 -2.47 5.81 7.21
CA GLU A 333 -2.38 4.36 7.37
C GLU A 333 -3.66 3.79 8.01
N GLU A 334 -4.15 4.36 9.10
CA GLU A 334 -5.41 3.99 9.76
C GLU A 334 -6.60 4.15 8.81
N ALA A 335 -6.62 5.23 8.03
CA ALA A 335 -7.66 5.43 7.02
C ALA A 335 -7.64 4.33 5.94
N GLN A 336 -6.48 3.74 5.63
CA GLN A 336 -6.36 2.61 4.71
C GLN A 336 -6.70 1.25 5.36
N THR A 337 -6.76 1.17 6.70
CA THR A 337 -7.03 -0.08 7.41
C THR A 337 -8.50 -0.51 7.35
N GLY A 338 -9.41 0.40 7.06
CA GLY A 338 -10.83 0.12 7.02
C GLY A 338 -11.22 -0.86 5.92
N LYS A 339 -11.93 -1.94 6.27
CA LYS A 339 -12.53 -2.86 5.29
C LYS A 339 -13.77 -2.22 4.67
N ALA A 340 -13.86 -2.20 3.36
CA ALA A 340 -15.09 -1.84 2.66
C ALA A 340 -16.24 -2.76 3.08
N ALA A 341 -17.46 -2.23 3.15
CA ALA A 341 -18.65 -3.03 3.49
C ALA A 341 -18.85 -4.20 2.51
N VAL A 342 -18.54 -3.98 1.24
CA VAL A 342 -18.52 -5.01 0.19
C VAL A 342 -17.56 -6.15 0.51
N GLN A 343 -16.37 -5.86 1.04
CA GLN A 343 -15.39 -6.88 1.41
C GLN A 343 -15.87 -7.74 2.59
N ARG A 344 -16.47 -7.11 3.60
CA ARG A 344 -17.11 -7.84 4.71
C ARG A 344 -18.28 -8.72 4.26
N LEU A 345 -19.03 -8.26 3.26
CA LEU A 345 -20.12 -9.05 2.66
C LEU A 345 -19.56 -10.25 1.91
N ALA A 346 -18.54 -10.07 1.09
CA ALA A 346 -17.88 -11.15 0.35
C ALA A 346 -17.34 -12.25 1.29
N ASP A 347 -16.70 -11.84 2.41
CA ASP A 347 -16.21 -12.77 3.43
C ASP A 347 -17.33 -13.57 4.08
N ARG A 348 -18.47 -12.91 4.40
CA ARG A 348 -19.65 -13.57 4.98
C ARG A 348 -20.29 -14.55 4.02
N VAL A 349 -20.43 -14.16 2.76
CA VAL A 349 -20.95 -15.03 1.71
C VAL A 349 -20.06 -16.26 1.54
N SER A 350 -18.74 -16.06 1.46
CA SER A 350 -17.77 -17.16 1.30
C SER A 350 -17.82 -18.15 2.47
N ALA A 351 -18.00 -17.67 3.69
CA ALA A 351 -18.08 -18.53 4.89
C ALA A 351 -19.28 -19.51 4.88
N VAL A 352 -20.38 -19.14 4.23
CA VAL A 352 -21.56 -20.01 4.05
C VAL A 352 -21.45 -20.81 2.77
N PHE A 353 -20.97 -20.19 1.71
CA PHE A 353 -20.91 -20.78 0.36
C PHE A 353 -20.01 -22.03 0.32
N VAL A 354 -18.84 -21.97 0.94
CA VAL A 354 -17.88 -23.10 0.91
C VAL A 354 -18.47 -24.40 1.51
N PRO A 355 -19.05 -24.40 2.72
CA PRO A 355 -19.74 -25.58 3.24
C PRO A 355 -20.90 -26.06 2.36
N VAL A 356 -21.66 -25.16 1.76
CA VAL A 356 -22.76 -25.49 0.84
C VAL A 356 -22.23 -26.23 -0.39
N VAL A 357 -21.12 -25.74 -0.98
CA VAL A 357 -20.48 -26.41 -2.13
C VAL A 357 -19.98 -27.80 -1.79
N PHE A 358 -19.40 -28.01 -0.60
CA PHE A 358 -19.07 -29.38 -0.15
C PHE A 358 -20.29 -30.27 -0.06
N GLY A 359 -21.39 -29.77 0.47
CA GLY A 359 -22.68 -30.50 0.52
C GLY A 359 -23.18 -30.83 -0.88
N LEU A 360 -23.15 -29.90 -1.82
CA LEU A 360 -23.56 -30.11 -3.21
C LEU A 360 -22.67 -31.13 -3.93
N ALA A 361 -21.35 -31.09 -3.71
CA ALA A 361 -20.43 -32.07 -4.29
C ALA A 361 -20.71 -33.49 -3.77
N LEU A 362 -20.96 -33.62 -2.47
CA LEU A 362 -21.37 -34.91 -1.88
C LEU A 362 -22.73 -35.40 -2.41
N LEU A 363 -23.69 -34.51 -2.57
CA LEU A 363 -24.98 -34.81 -3.16
C LEU A 363 -24.86 -35.22 -4.63
N ALA A 364 -24.02 -34.55 -5.41
CA ALA A 364 -23.74 -34.93 -6.78
C ALA A 364 -23.09 -36.31 -6.85
N PHE A 365 -22.08 -36.57 -6.01
CA PHE A 365 -21.44 -37.88 -5.91
C PHE A 365 -22.47 -38.99 -5.60
N ALA A 366 -23.26 -38.82 -4.54
CA ALA A 366 -24.27 -39.79 -4.13
C ALA A 366 -25.38 -39.94 -5.17
N GLY A 367 -25.85 -38.86 -5.77
CA GLY A 367 -26.89 -38.87 -6.80
C GLY A 367 -26.49 -39.67 -8.04
N TRP A 368 -25.26 -39.48 -8.53
CA TRP A 368 -24.75 -40.26 -9.66
C TRP A 368 -24.56 -41.73 -9.32
N LEU A 369 -24.07 -42.07 -8.12
CA LEU A 369 -23.99 -43.47 -7.68
C LEU A 369 -25.37 -44.13 -7.58
N LEU A 370 -26.37 -43.44 -7.02
CA LEU A 370 -27.72 -43.93 -6.87
C LEU A 370 -28.45 -44.10 -8.23
N SER A 371 -28.06 -43.30 -9.24
CA SER A 371 -28.57 -43.44 -10.61
C SER A 371 -27.95 -44.61 -11.38
N GLY A 372 -27.03 -45.36 -10.76
CA GLY A 372 -26.33 -46.49 -11.37
C GLY A 372 -25.14 -46.12 -12.24
N ALA A 373 -24.66 -44.88 -12.14
CA ALA A 373 -23.45 -44.42 -12.82
C ALA A 373 -22.19 -45.05 -12.22
N SER A 374 -21.09 -45.05 -13.00
CA SER A 374 -19.80 -45.52 -12.51
C SER A 374 -19.25 -44.59 -11.40
N VAL A 375 -18.41 -45.17 -10.54
CA VAL A 375 -17.71 -44.39 -9.48
C VAL A 375 -16.88 -43.27 -10.08
N GLU A 376 -16.33 -43.52 -11.26
CA GLU A 376 -15.54 -42.53 -12.02
C GLU A 376 -16.35 -41.30 -12.38
N LEU A 377 -17.54 -41.48 -12.95
CA LEU A 377 -18.43 -40.38 -13.33
C LEU A 377 -18.93 -39.63 -12.09
N ALA A 378 -19.31 -40.35 -11.03
CA ALA A 378 -19.75 -39.77 -9.78
C ALA A 378 -18.64 -38.90 -9.14
N PHE A 379 -17.38 -39.41 -9.15
CA PHE A 379 -16.22 -38.69 -8.63
C PHE A 379 -15.91 -37.47 -9.47
N THR A 380 -15.91 -37.60 -10.80
CA THR A 380 -15.69 -36.49 -11.73
C THR A 380 -16.69 -35.37 -11.51
N ALA A 381 -17.98 -35.70 -11.39
CA ALA A 381 -19.02 -34.71 -11.13
C ALA A 381 -18.83 -33.98 -9.78
N ALA A 382 -18.42 -34.71 -8.75
CA ALA A 382 -18.12 -34.10 -7.44
C ALA A 382 -16.89 -33.17 -7.47
N VAL A 383 -15.79 -33.62 -8.08
CA VAL A 383 -14.57 -32.83 -8.20
C VAL A 383 -14.78 -31.60 -9.09
N ALA A 384 -15.49 -31.77 -10.22
CA ALA A 384 -15.90 -30.67 -11.09
C ALA A 384 -16.72 -29.62 -10.32
N THR A 385 -17.68 -30.06 -9.50
CA THR A 385 -18.49 -29.17 -8.65
C THR A 385 -17.60 -28.37 -7.69
N LEU A 386 -16.64 -29.02 -7.03
CA LEU A 386 -15.70 -28.32 -6.11
C LEU A 386 -14.83 -27.30 -6.81
N ILE A 387 -14.31 -27.63 -7.99
CA ILE A 387 -13.37 -26.76 -8.72
C ILE A 387 -14.10 -25.57 -9.36
N ILE A 388 -15.24 -25.82 -10.02
CA ILE A 388 -16.02 -24.79 -10.72
C ILE A 388 -16.64 -23.81 -9.73
N ALA A 389 -17.09 -24.29 -8.59
CA ALA A 389 -17.71 -23.45 -7.56
C ALA A 389 -16.72 -22.58 -6.78
N CYS A 390 -15.41 -22.61 -7.12
CA CYS A 390 -14.46 -21.72 -6.45
C CYS A 390 -14.79 -20.25 -6.74
N PRO A 391 -15.15 -19.40 -5.75
CA PRO A 391 -15.42 -17.99 -5.97
C PRO A 391 -14.12 -17.17 -6.03
N CYS A 392 -13.12 -17.66 -6.78
CA CYS A 392 -11.78 -17.10 -6.82
C CYS A 392 -11.77 -15.62 -7.23
N ALA A 393 -12.65 -15.26 -8.17
CA ALA A 393 -12.80 -13.87 -8.63
C ALA A 393 -13.40 -12.95 -7.57
N LEU A 394 -14.31 -13.45 -6.72
CA LEU A 394 -14.97 -12.63 -5.68
C LEU A 394 -13.99 -12.15 -4.61
N GLY A 395 -13.05 -13.01 -4.21
CA GLY A 395 -12.01 -12.67 -3.24
C GLY A 395 -10.93 -11.74 -3.78
N LEU A 396 -10.69 -11.76 -5.09
CA LEU A 396 -9.59 -11.01 -5.74
C LEU A 396 -10.07 -9.70 -6.39
N ALA A 397 -11.28 -9.66 -6.95
CA ALA A 397 -11.74 -8.53 -7.78
C ALA A 397 -11.86 -7.22 -7.00
N THR A 398 -12.49 -7.25 -5.83
CA THR A 398 -12.74 -6.02 -5.05
C THR A 398 -11.45 -5.42 -4.48
N PRO A 399 -10.58 -6.16 -3.77
CA PRO A 399 -9.31 -5.61 -3.29
C PRO A 399 -8.42 -5.12 -4.44
N THR A 400 -8.34 -5.88 -5.53
CA THR A 400 -7.49 -5.51 -6.68
C THR A 400 -7.99 -4.25 -7.38
N ALA A 401 -9.29 -4.12 -7.64
CA ALA A 401 -9.88 -2.93 -8.24
C ALA A 401 -9.68 -1.69 -7.37
N LEU A 402 -9.88 -1.82 -6.05
CA LEU A 402 -9.65 -0.75 -5.10
C LEU A 402 -8.18 -0.32 -5.06
N MET A 403 -7.26 -1.30 -5.00
CA MET A 403 -5.82 -1.00 -4.96
C MET A 403 -5.31 -0.36 -6.24
N VAL A 404 -5.74 -0.85 -7.40
CA VAL A 404 -5.36 -0.25 -8.69
C VAL A 404 -5.94 1.15 -8.80
N GLY A 405 -7.20 1.35 -8.43
CA GLY A 405 -7.87 2.66 -8.46
C GLY A 405 -7.22 3.65 -7.50
N THR A 406 -6.99 3.27 -6.24
CA THR A 406 -6.36 4.14 -5.23
C THR A 406 -4.89 4.37 -5.54
N GLY A 407 -4.17 3.36 -6.04
CA GLY A 407 -2.77 3.48 -6.46
C GLY A 407 -2.61 4.43 -7.65
N ARG A 408 -3.52 4.37 -8.63
CA ARG A 408 -3.54 5.34 -9.73
C ARG A 408 -3.92 6.74 -9.27
N GLY A 409 -4.86 6.85 -8.34
CA GLY A 409 -5.19 8.12 -7.68
C GLY A 409 -3.97 8.74 -7.02
N ALA A 410 -3.22 7.95 -6.23
CA ALA A 410 -2.01 8.40 -5.56
C ALA A 410 -0.91 8.88 -6.54
N GLN A 411 -0.73 8.19 -7.68
CA GLN A 411 0.19 8.65 -8.74
C GLN A 411 -0.22 9.99 -9.37
N LEU A 412 -1.49 10.32 -9.32
CA LEU A 412 -2.04 11.60 -9.78
C LEU A 412 -2.10 12.66 -8.65
N GLY A 413 -1.55 12.37 -7.48
CA GLY A 413 -1.60 13.25 -6.32
C GLY A 413 -2.93 13.20 -5.55
N ILE A 414 -3.82 12.25 -5.87
CA ILE A 414 -5.12 12.10 -5.20
C ILE A 414 -5.00 11.02 -4.12
N LEU A 415 -4.96 11.44 -2.86
CA LEU A 415 -4.96 10.54 -1.70
C LEU A 415 -6.39 10.17 -1.31
N ILE A 416 -6.72 8.87 -1.38
CA ILE A 416 -8.02 8.34 -0.99
C ILE A 416 -7.91 7.76 0.42
N ARG A 417 -8.72 8.29 1.35
CA ARG A 417 -8.79 7.82 2.74
C ARG A 417 -9.57 6.51 2.85
N GLY A 418 -9.00 5.44 2.29
CA GLY A 418 -9.55 4.09 2.40
C GLY A 418 -10.72 3.75 1.48
N PRO A 419 -10.97 2.46 1.29
CA PRO A 419 -11.98 1.97 0.36
C PRO A 419 -13.42 2.29 0.79
N GLN A 420 -13.67 2.50 2.08
CA GLN A 420 -14.98 2.85 2.59
C GLN A 420 -15.45 4.24 2.14
N VAL A 421 -14.55 5.15 1.74
CA VAL A 421 -14.90 6.47 1.22
C VAL A 421 -15.48 6.38 -0.19
N LEU A 422 -15.07 5.38 -0.98
CA LEU A 422 -15.52 5.20 -2.35
C LEU A 422 -16.99 4.72 -2.44
N GLU A 423 -17.48 4.04 -1.42
CA GLU A 423 -18.85 3.49 -1.40
C GLU A 423 -19.93 4.58 -1.26
N PRO A 424 -19.80 5.55 -0.30
CA PRO A 424 -20.74 6.67 -0.16
C PRO A 424 -20.67 7.67 -1.31
N THR A 425 -19.54 7.78 -2.04
CA THR A 425 -19.40 8.75 -3.14
C THR A 425 -20.44 8.59 -4.25
N ARG A 426 -21.10 7.43 -4.33
CA ARG A 426 -22.20 7.17 -5.28
C ARG A 426 -23.49 7.97 -4.95
N ARG A 427 -23.60 8.56 -3.77
CA ARG A 427 -24.79 9.25 -3.26
C ARG A 427 -24.49 10.67 -2.78
N ILE A 428 -23.45 11.31 -3.34
CA ILE A 428 -23.11 12.70 -3.00
C ILE A 428 -24.19 13.62 -3.58
N ASP A 429 -24.81 14.41 -2.72
CA ASP A 429 -25.76 15.47 -3.05
C ASP A 429 -25.22 16.86 -2.65
N THR A 430 -24.22 16.90 -1.78
CA THR A 430 -23.63 18.14 -1.28
C THR A 430 -22.12 18.07 -1.32
N ILE A 431 -21.46 19.07 -1.88
CA ILE A 431 -20.00 19.19 -1.96
C ILE A 431 -19.57 20.46 -1.22
N VAL A 432 -18.68 20.31 -0.24
CA VAL A 432 -17.99 21.42 0.42
C VAL A 432 -16.56 21.47 -0.11
N LEU A 433 -16.20 22.61 -0.70
CA LEU A 433 -14.90 22.82 -1.31
C LEU A 433 -14.03 23.70 -0.42
N ASP A 434 -12.79 23.27 -0.17
CA ASP A 434 -11.78 24.15 0.39
C ASP A 434 -11.33 25.18 -0.64
N LYS A 435 -10.88 26.37 -0.17
CA LYS A 435 -10.45 27.45 -1.06
C LYS A 435 -9.06 27.18 -1.63
N THR A 436 -8.10 26.96 -0.76
CA THR A 436 -6.68 26.98 -1.15
C THR A 436 -6.24 25.63 -1.69
N GLY A 437 -5.64 25.59 -2.89
CA GLY A 437 -5.22 24.35 -3.53
C GLY A 437 -6.36 23.49 -4.09
N THR A 438 -7.64 23.83 -3.83
CA THR A 438 -8.84 23.14 -4.33
C THR A 438 -9.57 24.01 -5.35
N VAL A 439 -10.10 25.17 -4.93
CA VAL A 439 -10.74 26.15 -5.81
C VAL A 439 -9.71 27.05 -6.49
N THR A 440 -8.59 27.28 -5.82
CA THR A 440 -7.45 28.05 -6.32
C THR A 440 -6.25 27.14 -6.59
N THR A 441 -5.31 27.61 -7.39
CA THR A 441 -4.08 26.85 -7.71
C THR A 441 -3.06 26.82 -6.56
N GLY A 442 -3.30 27.59 -5.48
CA GLY A 442 -2.31 27.79 -4.40
C GLY A 442 -1.07 28.59 -4.83
N ARG A 443 -1.02 29.09 -6.06
CA ARG A 443 0.09 29.92 -6.57
C ARG A 443 -0.30 31.38 -6.61
N MET A 444 0.56 32.22 -6.10
CA MET A 444 0.39 33.66 -6.23
C MET A 444 0.76 34.12 -7.64
N ARG A 445 0.07 35.14 -8.14
CA ARG A 445 0.42 35.81 -9.39
C ARG A 445 0.05 37.29 -9.32
N VAL A 446 0.77 38.12 -10.03
CA VAL A 446 0.43 39.52 -10.22
C VAL A 446 -0.79 39.60 -11.14
N VAL A 447 -1.88 40.20 -10.66
CA VAL A 447 -3.13 40.42 -11.43
C VAL A 447 -3.10 41.76 -12.12
N ALA A 448 -2.56 42.78 -11.45
CA ALA A 448 -2.41 44.13 -11.97
C ALA A 448 -1.24 44.83 -11.30
N ALA A 449 -0.54 45.68 -12.05
CA ALA A 449 0.44 46.62 -11.55
C ALA A 449 -0.04 48.04 -11.88
N THR A 450 -0.33 48.85 -10.85
CA THR A 450 -0.86 50.20 -11.00
C THR A 450 0.14 51.21 -10.48
N PRO A 451 0.85 51.93 -11.36
CA PRO A 451 1.78 52.96 -10.92
C PRO A 451 1.04 54.16 -10.34
N ILE A 452 1.61 54.76 -9.32
CA ILE A 452 1.12 56.01 -8.71
C ILE A 452 2.06 57.15 -9.09
N GLY A 453 1.55 58.28 -9.49
CA GLY A 453 2.32 59.43 -9.95
C GLY A 453 2.79 59.32 -11.40
N SER A 454 4.03 59.75 -11.69
CA SER A 454 4.60 59.82 -13.04
C SER A 454 5.41 58.59 -13.46
N THR A 455 5.50 57.57 -12.64
CA THR A 455 6.31 56.36 -12.91
C THR A 455 5.62 55.50 -13.99
N ALA A 456 6.34 55.06 -15.00
CA ALA A 456 5.84 54.18 -16.03
C ALA A 456 5.63 52.74 -15.45
N ALA A 457 4.61 52.03 -15.91
CA ALA A 457 4.31 50.67 -15.42
C ALA A 457 5.48 49.69 -15.59
N GLY A 458 6.21 49.78 -16.73
CA GLY A 458 7.40 48.95 -16.96
C GLY A 458 8.56 49.27 -16.01
N GLU A 459 8.71 50.52 -15.61
CA GLU A 459 9.74 50.94 -14.64
C GLU A 459 9.37 50.52 -13.23
N LEU A 460 8.11 50.64 -12.83
CA LEU A 460 7.62 50.09 -11.57
C LEU A 460 7.89 48.58 -11.48
N LEU A 461 7.55 47.85 -12.54
CA LEU A 461 7.78 46.39 -12.56
C LEU A 461 9.27 46.04 -12.54
N ARG A 462 10.12 46.82 -13.23
CA ARG A 462 11.57 46.64 -13.26
C ARG A 462 12.19 46.80 -11.87
N LEU A 463 11.81 47.88 -11.17
CA LEU A 463 12.30 48.15 -9.82
C LEU A 463 11.79 47.12 -8.80
N ALA A 464 10.50 46.77 -8.88
CA ALA A 464 9.88 45.73 -8.02
C ALA A 464 10.57 44.38 -8.23
N ALA A 465 10.75 43.94 -9.48
CA ALA A 465 11.46 42.69 -9.78
C ALA A 465 12.93 42.75 -9.34
N GLY A 466 13.60 43.91 -9.45
CA GLY A 466 14.97 44.09 -8.98
C GLY A 466 15.10 43.86 -7.48
N VAL A 467 14.27 44.53 -6.66
CA VAL A 467 14.34 44.36 -5.20
C VAL A 467 13.92 42.96 -4.76
N GLU A 468 12.92 42.38 -5.38
CA GLU A 468 12.41 41.03 -5.04
C GLU A 468 13.29 39.88 -5.57
N SER A 469 14.25 40.17 -6.48
CA SER A 469 15.16 39.13 -6.98
C SER A 469 16.12 38.57 -5.91
N GLY A 470 16.24 39.23 -4.77
CA GLY A 470 16.97 38.75 -3.60
C GLY A 470 16.11 37.91 -2.63
N SER A 471 14.81 37.74 -2.89
CA SER A 471 13.85 37.11 -1.99
C SER A 471 13.32 35.77 -2.56
N GLU A 472 13.25 34.76 -1.71
CA GLU A 472 12.60 33.47 -2.03
C GLU A 472 11.10 33.46 -1.69
N HIS A 473 10.54 34.58 -1.26
CA HIS A 473 9.13 34.66 -0.86
C HIS A 473 8.18 34.44 -2.06
N PRO A 474 7.02 33.75 -1.93
CA PRO A 474 6.08 33.53 -3.03
C PRO A 474 5.58 34.81 -3.74
N VAL A 475 5.50 35.92 -3.01
CA VAL A 475 5.20 37.25 -3.61
C VAL A 475 6.30 37.68 -4.55
N ALA A 476 7.55 37.49 -4.13
CA ALA A 476 8.72 37.79 -4.95
C ALA A 476 8.72 36.95 -6.24
N GLN A 477 8.50 35.66 -6.11
CA GLN A 477 8.40 34.75 -7.27
C GLN A 477 7.29 35.18 -8.24
N ALA A 478 6.11 35.57 -7.73
CA ALA A 478 5.00 36.05 -8.55
C ALA A 478 5.37 37.33 -9.32
N ILE A 479 6.12 38.27 -8.69
CA ILE A 479 6.57 39.49 -9.33
C ILE A 479 7.64 39.18 -10.39
N LEU A 480 8.58 38.30 -10.09
CA LEU A 480 9.63 37.89 -11.03
C LEU A 480 9.04 37.13 -12.24
N GLU A 481 8.09 36.20 -12.03
CA GLU A 481 7.40 35.50 -13.10
C GLU A 481 6.63 36.49 -14.00
N HIS A 482 5.96 37.48 -13.40
CA HIS A 482 5.26 38.51 -14.16
C HIS A 482 6.23 39.41 -14.96
N ALA A 483 7.33 39.80 -14.36
CA ALA A 483 8.39 40.58 -15.05
C ALA A 483 8.94 39.77 -16.24
N GLN A 484 9.20 38.51 -16.07
CA GLN A 484 9.67 37.61 -17.15
C GLN A 484 8.63 37.49 -18.28
N ALA A 485 7.34 37.36 -17.95
CA ALA A 485 6.26 37.29 -18.92
C ALA A 485 6.16 38.60 -19.75
N GLU A 486 6.35 39.76 -19.10
CA GLU A 486 6.38 41.06 -19.73
C GLU A 486 7.74 41.40 -20.39
N ARG A 487 8.69 40.44 -20.34
CA ARG A 487 10.06 40.61 -20.88
C ARG A 487 10.83 41.77 -20.23
N VAL A 488 10.56 42.08 -18.98
CA VAL A 488 11.28 43.06 -18.17
C VAL A 488 12.43 42.34 -17.47
N VAL A 489 13.66 42.86 -17.69
CA VAL A 489 14.86 42.32 -17.05
C VAL A 489 14.98 42.91 -15.64
N ALA A 490 14.97 42.06 -14.62
CA ALA A 490 15.18 42.46 -13.25
C ALA A 490 16.67 42.85 -13.03
N PRO A 491 16.98 44.05 -12.59
CA PRO A 491 18.34 44.45 -12.23
C PRO A 491 18.76 43.72 -10.96
N SER A 492 20.07 43.51 -10.80
CA SER A 492 20.61 42.88 -9.58
C SER A 492 20.56 43.90 -8.41
N PRO A 493 20.04 43.47 -7.24
CA PRO A 493 19.96 44.34 -6.07
C PRO A 493 21.32 44.50 -5.40
N GLU A 494 21.63 45.72 -4.98
CA GLU A 494 22.72 46.01 -4.08
C GLU A 494 22.17 46.23 -2.66
N ARG A 495 22.93 45.79 -1.61
CA ARG A 495 22.56 45.99 -0.20
C ARG A 495 21.15 45.48 0.13
N PHE A 496 20.83 44.29 -0.35
CA PHE A 496 19.54 43.66 -0.07
C PHE A 496 19.36 43.36 1.43
N VAL A 497 18.21 43.77 1.99
CA VAL A 497 17.80 43.46 3.36
C VAL A 497 16.35 42.98 3.36
N ALA A 498 16.10 41.85 3.98
CA ALA A 498 14.74 41.35 4.22
C ALA A 498 14.31 41.72 5.65
N HIS A 499 13.15 42.34 5.77
CA HIS A 499 12.50 42.69 7.04
C HIS A 499 11.35 41.69 7.27
N ALA A 500 11.56 40.77 8.19
CA ALA A 500 10.58 39.71 8.48
C ALA A 500 9.19 40.32 8.80
N GLY A 501 8.17 39.88 8.07
CA GLY A 501 6.79 40.34 8.23
C GLY A 501 6.46 41.69 7.61
N PHE A 502 7.40 42.41 7.09
CA PHE A 502 7.20 43.76 6.55
C PHE A 502 7.45 43.81 5.04
N GLY A 503 8.57 43.33 4.58
CA GLY A 503 8.95 43.38 3.18
C GLY A 503 10.46 43.33 2.97
N VAL A 504 10.92 43.85 1.85
CA VAL A 504 12.33 43.87 1.44
C VAL A 504 12.76 45.27 1.02
N GLU A 505 14.04 45.58 1.20
CA GLU A 505 14.67 46.81 0.69
C GLU A 505 15.99 46.47 0.00
N ALA A 506 16.32 47.24 -1.02
CA ALA A 506 17.62 47.16 -1.69
C ALA A 506 17.92 48.46 -2.43
N VAL A 507 19.17 48.60 -2.88
CA VAL A 507 19.56 49.66 -3.80
C VAL A 507 19.53 49.08 -5.23
N ILE A 508 18.75 49.73 -6.12
CA ILE A 508 18.61 49.35 -7.52
C ILE A 508 19.06 50.56 -8.37
N ASP A 509 20.14 50.42 -9.14
CA ASP A 509 20.72 51.48 -9.98
C ASP A 509 20.96 52.79 -9.19
N GLY A 510 21.45 52.68 -7.96
CA GLY A 510 21.72 53.80 -7.09
C GLY A 510 20.50 54.40 -6.35
N HIS A 511 19.30 53.83 -6.53
CA HIS A 511 18.09 54.28 -5.85
C HIS A 511 17.68 53.29 -4.76
N ALA A 512 17.31 53.79 -3.59
CA ALA A 512 16.74 52.97 -2.53
C ALA A 512 15.31 52.57 -2.94
N VAL A 513 15.05 51.27 -3.04
CA VAL A 513 13.76 50.67 -3.38
C VAL A 513 13.28 49.82 -2.22
N VAL A 514 12.04 50.03 -1.82
CA VAL A 514 11.38 49.28 -0.75
C VAL A 514 10.12 48.64 -1.33
N ALA A 515 9.92 47.35 -1.05
CA ALA A 515 8.71 46.62 -1.40
C ALA A 515 8.16 45.87 -0.19
N GLY A 516 6.88 46.06 0.14
CA GLY A 516 6.33 45.44 1.33
C GLY A 516 4.90 45.85 1.67
N ARG A 517 4.50 45.59 2.90
CA ARG A 517 3.16 45.95 3.39
C ARG A 517 2.96 47.47 3.43
N ALA A 518 1.77 47.91 3.04
CA ALA A 518 1.42 49.34 3.07
C ALA A 518 1.54 50.00 4.44
N SER A 519 1.44 49.22 5.53
CA SER A 519 1.64 49.74 6.89
C SER A 519 3.12 50.01 7.25
N TRP A 520 4.02 49.49 6.43
CA TRP A 520 5.47 49.67 6.62
C TRP A 520 6.06 50.71 5.66
N LEU A 521 5.49 50.84 4.45
CA LEU A 521 5.85 51.85 3.47
C LEU A 521 5.36 53.24 3.89
#